data_e37ed1c0a751aec3bf4d8809afdfa7a1
#
_entry.id   e37ed1c0a751aec3bf4d8809afdfa7a1
#
_cell.length_a   1.000
_cell.length_b   1.000
_cell.length_c   1.000
_cell.angle_alpha   90.00
_cell.angle_beta   90.00
_cell.angle_gamma   90.00
#
_symmetry.space_group_name_H-M   'P 1'
#
loop_
_entity.id
_entity.type
_entity.pdbx_description
1 polymer ?
#
loop_
_entity_poly.entity_id
_entity_poly.type
_entity_poly.pdbx_seq_one_letter_code
_entity_poly.pdbx_strand_id
1 'polypeptide(L)' 'MTYEEHLDEVTTLITEKYEATDQAAIAMVMRAQADDFFSGHDDDPSICTLERAHQDARAVFRKYR' A
#
# COMPACT_ATOMS: atom_id res chain seq x y z
N MET A 1 3.45 -0.49 -13.01
CA MET A 1 2.30 0.30 -12.49
C MET A 1 2.75 1.70 -12.14
N THR A 2 1.85 2.66 -12.27
CA THR A 2 2.12 3.99 -11.73
C THR A 2 2.07 3.95 -10.20
N TYR A 3 2.53 5.01 -9.57
CA TYR A 3 2.47 5.12 -8.11
C TYR A 3 1.04 5.03 -7.59
N GLU A 4 0.12 5.72 -8.26
CA GLU A 4 -1.30 5.69 -7.87
C GLU A 4 -1.89 4.29 -7.98
N GLU A 5 -1.59 3.60 -9.08
CA GLU A 5 -2.04 2.23 -9.27
C GLU A 5 -1.46 1.30 -8.21
N HIS A 6 -0.20 1.53 -7.84
CA HIS A 6 0.45 0.75 -6.78
C HIS A 6 -0.28 0.93 -5.44
N LEU A 7 -0.62 2.17 -5.09
CA LEU A 7 -1.35 2.43 -3.85
C LEU A 7 -2.74 1.81 -3.86
N ASP A 8 -3.43 1.86 -5.01
CA ASP A 8 -4.73 1.22 -5.16
C ASP A 8 -4.62 -0.29 -4.97
N GLU A 9 -3.59 -0.89 -5.56
CA GLU A 9 -3.36 -2.34 -5.42
C GLU A 9 -3.06 -2.72 -3.98
N VAL A 10 -2.22 -1.94 -3.30
CA VAL A 10 -1.93 -2.17 -1.87
C VAL A 10 -3.21 -2.12 -1.05
N THR A 11 -4.04 -1.11 -1.29
CA THR A 11 -5.32 -0.95 -0.59
C THR A 11 -6.23 -2.16 -0.82
N THR A 12 -6.36 -2.57 -2.09
CA THR A 12 -7.19 -3.73 -2.47
C THR A 12 -6.68 -5.01 -1.80
N LEU A 13 -5.38 -5.22 -1.80
CA LEU A 13 -4.78 -6.40 -1.19
C LEU A 13 -5.01 -6.45 0.32
N ILE A 14 -4.98 -5.30 0.98
CA ILE A 14 -5.28 -5.25 2.40
C ILE A 14 -6.72 -5.68 2.67
N THR A 15 -7.67 -5.18 1.87
CA THR A 15 -9.08 -5.56 2.04
C THR A 15 -9.30 -7.05 1.74
N GLU A 16 -8.70 -7.56 0.68
CA GLU A 16 -8.92 -8.94 0.25
C GLU A 16 -8.20 -9.97 1.12
N LYS A 17 -6.94 -9.72 1.45
CA LYS A 17 -6.13 -10.70 2.17
C LYS A 17 -6.35 -10.68 3.68
N TYR A 18 -6.63 -9.52 4.24
CA TYR A 18 -6.72 -9.35 5.68
C TYR A 18 -8.13 -9.00 6.15
N GLU A 19 -9.09 -9.07 5.24
CA GLU A 19 -10.51 -8.84 5.52
C GLU A 19 -10.77 -7.48 6.18
N ALA A 20 -9.92 -6.51 5.92
CA ALA A 20 -10.13 -5.15 6.41
C ALA A 20 -11.21 -4.46 5.60
N THR A 21 -11.91 -3.50 6.21
CA THR A 21 -12.86 -2.69 5.48
C THR A 21 -12.11 -1.76 4.52
N ASP A 22 -12.80 -1.29 3.48
CA ASP A 22 -12.20 -0.31 2.55
C ASP A 22 -11.71 0.92 3.30
N GLN A 23 -12.52 1.41 4.23
CA GLN A 23 -12.17 2.58 5.03
C GLN A 23 -10.91 2.36 5.84
N ALA A 24 -10.79 1.20 6.48
CA ALA A 24 -9.61 0.88 7.28
C ALA A 24 -8.37 0.75 6.40
N ALA A 25 -8.48 0.09 5.25
CA ALA A 25 -7.37 -0.07 4.34
C ALA A 25 -6.88 1.28 3.80
N ILE A 26 -7.81 2.14 3.40
CA ILE A 26 -7.49 3.48 2.91
C ILE A 26 -6.77 4.27 4.02
N ALA A 27 -7.27 4.21 5.25
CA ALA A 27 -6.65 4.92 6.37
C ALA A 27 -5.22 4.44 6.62
N MET A 28 -4.98 3.12 6.55
CA MET A 28 -3.63 2.56 6.72
C MET A 28 -2.67 3.07 5.66
N VAL A 29 -3.11 3.07 4.39
CA VAL A 29 -2.27 3.53 3.29
C VAL A 29 -2.00 5.03 3.40
N MET A 30 -2.99 5.81 3.80
CA MET A 30 -2.81 7.24 4.00
C MET A 30 -1.81 7.54 5.12
N ARG A 31 -1.87 6.79 6.21
CA ARG A 31 -0.90 6.94 7.30
C ARG A 31 0.50 6.57 6.84
N ALA A 32 0.61 5.51 6.05
CA ALA A 32 1.89 5.10 5.50
C ALA A 32 2.49 6.18 4.61
N GLN A 33 1.67 6.83 3.79
CA GLN A 33 2.13 7.95 2.96
C GLN A 33 2.61 9.12 3.82
N ALA A 34 1.87 9.42 4.88
CA ALA A 34 2.25 10.51 5.79
C ALA A 34 3.57 10.24 6.49
N ASP A 35 3.90 8.98 6.70
CA ASP A 35 5.17 8.55 7.32
C ASP A 35 6.28 8.32 6.30
N ASP A 36 6.09 8.73 5.05
CA ASP A 36 7.06 8.54 3.96
C ASP A 36 7.38 7.08 3.65
N PHE A 37 6.47 6.16 4.00
CA PHE A 37 6.65 4.73 3.73
C PHE A 37 6.85 4.47 2.24
N PHE A 38 6.14 5.20 1.40
CA PHE A 38 6.16 5.02 -0.06
C PHE A 38 7.03 6.05 -0.79
N SER A 39 7.89 6.79 -0.09
CA SER A 39 8.67 7.85 -0.72
C SER A 39 9.55 7.34 -1.88
N GLY A 40 10.17 6.17 -1.71
CA GLY A 40 10.98 5.56 -2.78
C GLY A 40 10.17 5.18 -4.00
N HIS A 41 8.89 4.85 -3.82
CA HIS A 41 7.99 4.48 -4.92
C HIS A 41 7.67 5.68 -5.80
N ASP A 42 7.57 6.86 -5.21
CA ASP A 42 7.30 8.08 -5.95
C ASP A 42 8.52 8.50 -6.80
N ASP A 43 9.72 8.30 -6.24
CA ASP A 43 10.97 8.64 -6.95
C ASP A 43 11.32 7.63 -8.05
N ASP A 44 10.96 6.37 -7.86
CA ASP A 44 11.31 5.29 -8.77
C ASP A 44 10.10 4.41 -9.07
N PRO A 45 9.31 4.75 -10.10
CA PRO A 45 8.13 3.97 -10.46
C PRO A 45 8.42 2.52 -10.86
N SER A 46 9.67 2.19 -11.17
CA SER A 46 10.03 0.83 -11.58
C SER A 46 9.85 -0.18 -10.44
N ILE A 47 9.82 0.26 -9.19
CA ILE A 47 9.57 -0.61 -8.05
C ILE A 47 8.07 -0.83 -7.79
N CYS A 48 7.20 -0.12 -8.49
CA CYS A 48 5.76 -0.28 -8.37
C CYS A 48 5.31 -1.49 -9.20
N THR A 49 5.51 -2.68 -8.64
CA THR A 49 5.14 -3.95 -9.27
C THR A 49 4.10 -4.67 -8.43
N LEU A 50 3.42 -5.66 -9.02
CA LEU A 50 2.44 -6.45 -8.29
C LEU A 50 3.07 -7.18 -7.11
N GLU A 51 4.26 -7.74 -7.32
CA GLU A 51 4.99 -8.41 -6.25
C GLU A 51 5.30 -7.45 -5.09
N ARG A 52 5.76 -6.25 -5.41
CA ARG A 52 6.03 -5.25 -4.39
C ARG A 52 4.76 -4.80 -3.68
N ALA A 53 3.65 -4.72 -4.41
CA ALA A 53 2.36 -4.37 -3.82
C ALA A 53 1.95 -5.39 -2.74
N HIS A 54 2.19 -6.68 -2.98
CA HIS A 54 1.92 -7.71 -1.98
C HIS A 54 2.78 -7.53 -0.73
N GLN A 55 4.06 -7.25 -0.92
CA GLN A 55 4.98 -7.00 0.20
C GLN A 55 4.57 -5.76 0.99
N ASP A 56 4.23 -4.71 0.28
CA ASP A 56 3.84 -3.45 0.91
C ASP A 56 2.51 -3.57 1.66
N ALA A 57 1.54 -4.29 1.10
CA ALA A 57 0.27 -4.53 1.77
C ALA A 57 0.47 -5.22 3.12
N ARG A 58 1.33 -6.24 3.13
CA ARG A 58 1.67 -6.95 4.35
C ARG A 58 2.33 -6.03 5.38
N ALA A 59 3.32 -5.26 4.94
CA ALA A 59 4.05 -4.36 5.83
C ALA A 59 3.15 -3.25 6.39
N VAL A 60 2.32 -2.65 5.53
CA VAL A 60 1.40 -1.60 5.93
C VAL A 60 0.38 -2.14 6.93
N PHE A 61 -0.21 -3.30 6.63
CA PHE A 61 -1.19 -3.90 7.54
C PHE A 61 -0.58 -4.17 8.91
N ARG A 62 0.63 -4.70 8.96
CA ARG A 62 1.30 -5.02 10.24
C ARG A 62 1.63 -3.78 11.04
N LYS A 63 2.01 -2.70 10.37
CA LYS A 63 2.48 -1.48 11.03
C LYS A 63 1.35 -0.55 11.44
N TYR A 64 0.30 -0.45 10.63
CA TYR A 64 -0.73 0.59 10.79
C TYR A 64 -2.11 0.06 11.17
N ARG A 65 -2.27 -1.21 11.38
CA ARG A 65 -3.56 -1.77 11.80
C ARG A 65 -3.98 -1.35 13.20
#